data_e0c7a824083b455c7b394ca7cf042a35
#
_entry.id   e0c7a824083b455c7b394ca7cf042a35
#
_cell.length_a   1.000
_cell.length_b   1.000
_cell.length_c   1.000
_cell.angle_alpha   90.00
_cell.angle_beta   90.00
_cell.angle_gamma   90.00
#
_symmetry.space_group_name_H-M   'P 1'
#
loop_
_entity.id
_entity.type
_entity.pdbx_description
1 polymer ?
#
loop_
_entity_poly.entity_id
_entity_poly.type
_entity_poly.pdbx_seq_one_letter_code
_entity_poly.pdbx_strand_id
1 'polypeptide(L)'
;MPLVAPSLLASDFLHLADVCKMVNESEADWFHLDVMDGRFVPNISFGIPVIEWIRKAAKKICDVHLMIEEPEKLTPAFKKAGADTLIVHFETCRNLHSNIQQIRALGMKPAVAINPHTPVEMLQDILPDLHHVLIMTVNPGFGGQSFIPHSLEKVREMKKMIAQTGKEILIEVDGGISLENAPALVEAGADILVAGTTIFHDKDPRQVIHLLKNSKPESWRKAFLHIRDFMRWLFF
;
A
#
# COMPACT_ATOMS: atom_id res chain seq x y z
N MET A 1 12.62 -8.26 2.31
CA MET A 1 11.53 -8.63 1.37
C MET A 1 10.38 -7.66 1.64
N PRO A 2 9.74 -7.12 0.62
CA PRO A 2 8.60 -6.22 0.82
C PRO A 2 7.41 -6.97 1.41
N LEU A 3 6.51 -6.25 2.09
CA LEU A 3 5.18 -6.71 2.41
C LEU A 3 4.30 -6.60 1.16
N VAL A 4 3.33 -7.50 1.01
CA VAL A 4 2.38 -7.48 -0.11
C VAL A 4 0.97 -7.34 0.42
N ALA A 5 0.26 -6.34 -0.08
CA ALA A 5 -1.11 -5.99 0.27
C ALA A 5 -2.01 -6.05 -0.98
N PRO A 6 -2.69 -7.19 -1.26
CA PRO A 6 -3.66 -7.25 -2.35
C PRO A 6 -4.79 -6.25 -2.16
N SER A 7 -4.98 -5.33 -3.14
CA SER A 7 -6.14 -4.42 -3.15
C SER A 7 -7.38 -5.14 -3.62
N LEU A 8 -8.36 -5.28 -2.72
CA LEU A 8 -9.61 -5.96 -3.01
C LEU A 8 -10.50 -5.18 -4.00
N LEU A 9 -10.17 -3.92 -4.31
CA LEU A 9 -10.88 -3.14 -5.32
C LEU A 9 -10.91 -3.82 -6.70
N ALA A 10 -9.87 -4.59 -7.03
CA ALA A 10 -9.76 -5.32 -8.30
C ALA A 10 -10.27 -6.77 -8.23
N SER A 11 -10.82 -7.19 -7.09
CA SER A 11 -11.28 -8.56 -6.89
C SER A 11 -12.72 -8.77 -7.40
N ASP A 12 -13.15 -10.03 -7.49
CA ASP A 12 -14.53 -10.38 -7.77
C ASP A 12 -15.40 -10.21 -6.52
N PHE A 13 -16.22 -9.16 -6.49
CA PHE A 13 -17.11 -8.85 -5.36
C PHE A 13 -18.23 -9.88 -5.15
N LEU A 14 -18.60 -10.68 -6.17
CA LEU A 14 -19.55 -11.76 -6.01
C LEU A 14 -18.97 -12.94 -5.21
N HIS A 15 -17.64 -13.04 -5.14
CA HIS A 15 -16.92 -14.14 -4.51
C HIS A 15 -15.94 -13.68 -3.42
N LEU A 16 -16.26 -12.58 -2.70
CA LEU A 16 -15.38 -12.00 -1.68
C LEU A 16 -14.93 -13.00 -0.59
N ALA A 17 -15.76 -13.96 -0.22
CA ALA A 17 -15.39 -14.98 0.75
C ALA A 17 -14.23 -15.86 0.24
N ASP A 18 -14.28 -16.27 -1.02
CA ASP A 18 -13.21 -17.06 -1.67
C ASP A 18 -11.95 -16.22 -1.86
N VAL A 19 -12.11 -14.95 -2.21
CA VAL A 19 -11.00 -13.98 -2.29
C VAL A 19 -10.33 -13.86 -0.93
N CYS A 20 -11.07 -13.65 0.16
CA CYS A 20 -10.50 -13.57 1.51
C CYS A 20 -9.78 -14.86 1.90
N LYS A 21 -10.35 -16.02 1.57
CA LYS A 21 -9.72 -17.31 1.80
C LYS A 21 -8.40 -17.42 1.04
N MET A 22 -8.39 -17.08 -0.26
CA MET A 22 -7.19 -17.11 -1.09
C MET A 22 -6.09 -16.22 -0.52
N VAL A 23 -6.41 -14.97 -0.14
CA VAL A 23 -5.44 -14.03 0.45
C VAL A 23 -4.93 -14.53 1.80
N ASN A 24 -5.78 -15.10 2.66
CA ASN A 24 -5.36 -15.70 3.94
C ASN A 24 -4.36 -16.84 3.76
N GLU A 25 -4.56 -17.67 2.74
CA GLU A 25 -3.73 -18.86 2.46
C GLU A 25 -2.49 -18.56 1.62
N SER A 26 -2.38 -17.34 1.05
CA SER A 26 -1.24 -16.89 0.26
C SER A 26 -0.12 -16.31 1.15
N GLU A 27 0.99 -15.89 0.52
CA GLU A 27 2.09 -15.16 1.17
C GLU A 27 1.82 -13.66 1.33
N ALA A 28 0.61 -13.16 1.01
CA ALA A 28 0.22 -11.79 1.28
C ALA A 28 0.32 -11.48 2.78
N ASP A 29 0.61 -10.24 3.13
CA ASP A 29 0.75 -9.81 4.53
C ASP A 29 -0.51 -9.10 5.03
N TRP A 30 -1.13 -8.28 4.19
CA TRP A 30 -2.27 -7.44 4.52
C TRP A 30 -3.41 -7.63 3.51
N PHE A 31 -4.58 -7.11 3.86
CA PHE A 31 -5.70 -6.83 2.95
C PHE A 31 -5.73 -5.32 2.74
N HIS A 32 -5.62 -4.83 1.52
CA HIS A 32 -5.79 -3.41 1.21
C HIS A 32 -7.21 -3.13 0.76
N LEU A 33 -7.89 -2.17 1.43
CA LEU A 33 -9.31 -1.92 1.32
C LEU A 33 -9.56 -0.46 0.92
N ASP A 34 -9.83 -0.22 -0.35
CA ASP A 34 -10.00 1.10 -0.95
C ASP A 34 -11.43 1.61 -0.80
N VAL A 35 -11.64 2.61 0.04
CA VAL A 35 -12.93 3.27 0.28
C VAL A 35 -13.00 4.58 -0.47
N MET A 36 -14.00 4.72 -1.35
CA MET A 36 -14.21 5.89 -2.21
C MET A 36 -15.63 6.44 -2.06
N ASP A 37 -15.77 7.76 -2.00
CA ASP A 37 -17.05 8.45 -1.73
C ASP A 37 -17.66 9.18 -2.93
N GLY A 38 -16.99 9.17 -4.09
CA GLY A 38 -17.42 9.90 -5.28
C GLY A 38 -17.25 11.42 -5.18
N ARG A 39 -16.55 11.92 -4.16
CA ARG A 39 -16.28 13.36 -3.94
C ARG A 39 -14.80 13.69 -4.04
N PHE A 40 -13.96 13.03 -3.26
CA PHE A 40 -12.51 13.19 -3.37
C PHE A 40 -11.99 12.54 -4.66
N VAL A 41 -12.56 11.41 -5.04
CA VAL A 41 -12.27 10.71 -6.29
C VAL A 41 -13.55 10.50 -7.10
N PRO A 42 -13.49 10.44 -8.46
CA PRO A 42 -14.68 10.33 -9.32
C PRO A 42 -15.21 8.90 -9.40
N ASN A 43 -15.23 8.17 -8.28
CA ASN A 43 -15.69 6.80 -8.18
C ASN A 43 -16.23 6.51 -6.78
N ILE A 44 -17.15 5.56 -6.67
CA ILE A 44 -17.66 5.00 -5.41
C ILE A 44 -17.30 3.52 -5.39
N SER A 45 -16.65 3.04 -4.34
CA SER A 45 -16.29 1.64 -4.20
C SER A 45 -17.22 0.92 -3.21
N PHE A 46 -16.73 0.64 -2.06
CA PHE A 46 -17.47 0.02 -0.95
C PHE A 46 -17.15 0.75 0.36
N GLY A 47 -17.91 0.47 1.39
CA GLY A 47 -17.74 1.13 2.68
C GLY A 47 -17.84 0.18 3.87
N ILE A 48 -18.16 0.75 5.02
CA ILE A 48 -18.17 0.11 6.34
C ILE A 48 -18.83 -1.28 6.34
N PRO A 49 -20.04 -1.50 5.77
CA PRO A 49 -20.70 -2.80 5.82
C PRO A 49 -19.89 -3.91 5.13
N VAL A 50 -19.22 -3.61 4.03
CA VAL A 50 -18.39 -4.58 3.30
C VAL A 50 -17.11 -4.88 4.11
N ILE A 51 -16.49 -3.85 4.69
CA ILE A 51 -15.30 -4.00 5.55
C ILE A 51 -15.59 -4.91 6.75
N GLU A 52 -16.77 -4.76 7.39
CA GLU A 52 -17.20 -5.62 8.49
C GLU A 52 -17.25 -7.12 8.08
N TRP A 53 -17.73 -7.40 6.87
CA TRP A 53 -17.75 -8.78 6.35
C TRP A 53 -16.36 -9.28 5.99
N ILE A 54 -15.55 -8.45 5.32
CA ILE A 54 -14.14 -8.78 5.03
C ILE A 54 -13.40 -9.08 6.34
N ARG A 55 -13.54 -8.23 7.37
CA ARG A 55 -12.87 -8.43 8.67
C ARG A 55 -13.24 -9.76 9.33
N LYS A 56 -14.48 -10.22 9.21
CA LYS A 56 -14.89 -11.53 9.74
C LYS A 56 -14.18 -12.69 9.08
N ALA A 57 -13.84 -12.56 7.79
CA ALA A 57 -13.15 -13.57 7.01
C ALA A 57 -11.62 -13.41 7.07
N ALA A 58 -11.11 -12.19 7.18
CA ALA A 58 -9.68 -11.88 7.13
C ALA A 58 -8.96 -12.30 8.42
N LYS A 59 -7.83 -13.00 8.26
CA LYS A 59 -6.92 -13.41 9.36
C LYS A 59 -5.66 -12.55 9.41
N LYS A 60 -5.51 -11.63 8.49
CA LYS A 60 -4.36 -10.73 8.34
C LYS A 60 -4.82 -9.30 8.61
N ILE A 61 -3.89 -8.35 8.60
CA ILE A 61 -4.15 -6.92 8.82
C ILE A 61 -5.13 -6.41 7.75
N CYS A 62 -6.16 -5.69 8.20
CA CYS A 62 -7.04 -4.90 7.34
C CYS A 62 -6.51 -3.47 7.30
N ASP A 63 -5.89 -3.14 6.20
CA ASP A 63 -5.35 -1.84 5.88
C ASP A 63 -6.38 -1.05 5.07
N VAL A 64 -6.99 -0.05 5.69
CA VAL A 64 -8.13 0.68 5.12
C VAL A 64 -7.67 2.03 4.59
N HIS A 65 -7.77 2.21 3.27
CA HIS A 65 -7.38 3.42 2.55
C HIS A 65 -8.59 4.28 2.23
N LEU A 66 -8.66 5.46 2.84
CA LEU A 66 -9.80 6.37 2.74
C LEU A 66 -9.56 7.45 1.67
N MET A 67 -10.10 7.22 0.50
CA MET A 67 -10.22 8.22 -0.57
C MET A 67 -11.57 8.94 -0.45
N ILE A 68 -11.77 9.62 0.69
CA ILE A 68 -13.03 10.30 1.05
C ILE A 68 -12.77 11.70 1.62
N GLU A 69 -13.75 12.58 1.48
CA GLU A 69 -13.78 13.87 2.15
C GLU A 69 -14.05 13.73 3.66
N GLU A 70 -13.44 14.59 4.47
CA GLU A 70 -13.65 14.69 5.93
C GLU A 70 -13.55 13.33 6.66
N PRO A 71 -12.45 12.54 6.49
CA PRO A 71 -12.32 11.18 7.02
C PRO A 71 -12.43 11.11 8.55
N GLU A 72 -12.11 12.20 9.27
CA GLU A 72 -12.17 12.30 10.72
C GLU A 72 -13.57 12.03 11.28
N LYS A 73 -14.62 12.29 10.51
CA LYS A 73 -16.02 12.03 10.91
C LYS A 73 -16.33 10.54 10.98
N LEU A 74 -15.65 9.72 10.16
CA LEU A 74 -15.92 8.29 10.03
C LEU A 74 -14.86 7.41 10.72
N THR A 75 -13.75 7.98 11.20
CA THR A 75 -12.65 7.26 11.86
C THR A 75 -13.13 6.28 12.95
N PRO A 76 -14.06 6.63 13.87
CA PRO A 76 -14.55 5.68 14.87
C PRO A 76 -15.35 4.51 14.26
N ALA A 77 -16.08 4.75 13.18
CA ALA A 77 -16.86 3.73 12.50
C ALA A 77 -15.97 2.72 11.77
N PHE A 78 -14.86 3.16 11.15
CA PHE A 78 -13.89 2.25 10.55
C PHE A 78 -13.17 1.41 11.60
N LYS A 79 -12.85 1.95 12.77
CA LYS A 79 -12.35 1.14 13.89
C LYS A 79 -13.33 0.04 14.26
N LYS A 80 -14.61 0.39 14.42
CA LYS A 80 -15.66 -0.58 14.75
C LYS A 80 -15.82 -1.65 13.66
N ALA A 81 -15.66 -1.27 12.40
CA ALA A 81 -15.68 -2.20 11.26
C ALA A 81 -14.47 -3.16 11.23
N GLY A 82 -13.41 -2.87 12.00
CA GLY A 82 -12.27 -3.76 12.17
C GLY A 82 -11.03 -3.36 11.39
N ALA A 83 -10.87 -2.08 11.05
CA ALA A 83 -9.62 -1.55 10.53
C ALA A 83 -8.50 -1.71 11.56
N ASP A 84 -7.37 -2.25 11.14
CA ASP A 84 -6.13 -2.35 11.92
C ASP A 84 -5.23 -1.15 11.65
N THR A 85 -5.16 -0.72 10.40
CA THR A 85 -4.53 0.52 9.96
C THR A 85 -5.57 1.40 9.28
N LEU A 86 -5.41 2.72 9.37
CA LEU A 86 -6.28 3.66 8.70
C LEU A 86 -5.44 4.71 7.98
N ILE A 87 -5.56 4.74 6.66
CA ILE A 87 -4.86 5.67 5.78
C ILE A 87 -5.81 6.78 5.38
N VAL A 88 -5.44 8.01 5.66
CA VAL A 88 -6.19 9.21 5.25
C VAL A 88 -5.36 10.04 4.28
N HIS A 89 -5.99 10.67 3.31
CA HIS A 89 -5.28 11.55 2.39
C HIS A 89 -4.91 12.87 3.04
N PHE A 90 -3.67 13.32 2.83
CA PHE A 90 -3.21 14.65 3.22
C PHE A 90 -4.16 15.74 2.69
N GLU A 91 -4.60 15.58 1.46
CA GLU A 91 -5.41 16.56 0.73
C GLU A 91 -6.85 16.69 1.26
N THR A 92 -7.35 15.70 1.99
CA THR A 92 -8.73 15.69 2.53
C THR A 92 -8.82 16.08 4.00
N CYS A 93 -7.68 16.13 4.70
CA CYS A 93 -7.64 16.40 6.14
C CYS A 93 -7.30 17.86 6.45
N ARG A 94 -8.27 18.67 6.84
CA ARG A 94 -8.02 20.05 7.28
C ARG A 94 -7.14 20.15 8.51
N ASN A 95 -7.31 19.24 9.45
CA ASN A 95 -6.58 19.15 10.73
C ASN A 95 -5.91 17.79 10.82
N LEU A 96 -4.95 17.51 9.92
CA LEU A 96 -4.32 16.19 9.78
C LEU A 96 -3.76 15.66 11.10
N HIS A 97 -3.00 16.47 11.85
CA HIS A 97 -2.40 16.05 13.11
C HIS A 97 -3.47 15.57 14.13
N SER A 98 -4.60 16.30 14.25
CA SER A 98 -5.71 15.91 15.12
C SER A 98 -6.35 14.58 14.69
N ASN A 99 -6.49 14.35 13.38
CA ASN A 99 -7.03 13.09 12.86
C ASN A 99 -6.07 11.91 13.11
N ILE A 100 -4.75 12.10 12.93
CA ILE A 100 -3.73 11.10 13.27
C ILE A 100 -3.78 10.73 14.76
N GLN A 101 -3.91 11.72 15.64
CA GLN A 101 -4.09 11.47 17.07
C GLN A 101 -5.38 10.69 17.38
N GLN A 102 -6.49 11.02 16.71
CA GLN A 102 -7.76 10.29 16.85
C GLN A 102 -7.62 8.82 16.42
N ILE A 103 -6.98 8.56 15.27
CA ILE A 103 -6.73 7.19 14.78
C ILE A 103 -5.92 6.40 15.82
N ARG A 104 -4.86 7.00 16.33
CA ARG A 104 -3.98 6.38 17.34
C ARG A 104 -4.73 6.12 18.66
N ALA A 105 -5.53 7.09 19.14
CA ALA A 105 -6.30 6.97 20.38
C ALA A 105 -7.34 5.85 20.31
N LEU A 106 -7.85 5.54 19.11
CA LEU A 106 -8.74 4.41 18.86
C LEU A 106 -8.01 3.07 18.72
N GLY A 107 -6.67 3.04 18.85
CA GLY A 107 -5.87 1.83 18.76
C GLY A 107 -5.71 1.29 17.34
N MET A 108 -5.78 2.15 16.33
CA MET A 108 -5.39 1.84 14.95
C MET A 108 -3.99 2.40 14.67
N LYS A 109 -3.31 1.85 13.69
CA LYS A 109 -2.05 2.37 13.16
C LYS A 109 -2.35 3.50 12.18
N PRO A 110 -1.93 4.75 12.44
CA PRO A 110 -2.22 5.87 11.55
C PRO A 110 -1.28 5.89 10.35
N ALA A 111 -1.84 6.19 9.18
CA ALA A 111 -1.07 6.41 7.96
C ALA A 111 -1.63 7.58 7.16
N VAL A 112 -0.77 8.17 6.33
CA VAL A 112 -1.13 9.27 5.44
C VAL A 112 -0.78 8.93 4.01
N ALA A 113 -1.75 9.10 3.12
CA ALA A 113 -1.58 9.03 1.68
C ALA A 113 -1.31 10.41 1.08
N ILE A 114 -0.50 10.47 0.04
CA ILE A 114 -0.30 11.67 -0.79
C ILE A 114 -0.51 11.34 -2.27
N ASN A 115 -1.17 12.26 -2.96
CA ASN A 115 -1.37 12.20 -4.40
C ASN A 115 -0.06 12.35 -5.19
N PRO A 116 -0.03 11.96 -6.48
CA PRO A 116 1.17 12.10 -7.30
C PRO A 116 1.71 13.54 -7.37
N HIS A 117 0.85 14.55 -7.32
CA HIS A 117 1.23 15.97 -7.39
C HIS A 117 1.63 16.59 -6.04
N THR A 118 1.35 15.93 -4.91
CA THR A 118 1.65 16.45 -3.56
C THR A 118 3.11 16.19 -3.21
N PRO A 119 3.94 17.18 -2.90
CA PRO A 119 5.32 16.99 -2.50
C PRO A 119 5.44 16.21 -1.18
N VAL A 120 6.48 15.36 -1.06
CA VAL A 120 6.69 14.54 0.14
C VAL A 120 7.03 15.36 1.38
N GLU A 121 7.63 16.54 1.20
CA GLU A 121 8.02 17.48 2.26
C GLU A 121 6.82 17.99 3.06
N MET A 122 5.61 17.95 2.47
CA MET A 122 4.38 18.32 3.17
C MET A 122 4.09 17.45 4.39
N LEU A 123 4.73 16.27 4.49
CA LEU A 123 4.58 15.37 5.63
C LEU A 123 5.67 15.53 6.68
N GLN A 124 6.64 16.43 6.51
CA GLN A 124 7.83 16.53 7.38
C GLN A 124 7.46 16.59 8.87
N ASP A 125 6.52 17.44 9.24
CA ASP A 125 6.18 17.70 10.64
C ASP A 125 5.30 16.59 11.25
N ILE A 126 4.53 15.85 10.42
CA ILE A 126 3.65 14.77 10.87
C ILE A 126 4.31 13.40 10.83
N LEU A 127 5.37 13.26 10.05
CA LEU A 127 6.04 11.99 9.77
C LEU A 127 6.38 11.19 11.04
N PRO A 128 6.91 11.81 12.15
CA PRO A 128 7.22 11.08 13.37
C PRO A 128 6.02 10.43 14.07
N ASP A 129 4.81 10.80 13.70
CA ASP A 129 3.56 10.29 14.27
C ASP A 129 2.91 9.19 13.44
N LEU A 130 3.48 8.84 12.31
CA LEU A 130 2.91 7.87 11.39
C LEU A 130 3.46 6.46 11.60
N HIS A 131 2.63 5.46 11.30
CA HIS A 131 3.08 4.08 11.15
C HIS A 131 3.66 3.84 9.74
N HIS A 132 3.01 4.40 8.72
CA HIS A 132 3.48 4.35 7.34
C HIS A 132 2.96 5.54 6.53
N VAL A 133 3.60 5.78 5.39
CA VAL A 133 3.18 6.75 4.38
C VAL A 133 2.81 5.98 3.12
N LEU A 134 1.63 6.25 2.57
CA LEU A 134 1.21 5.74 1.27
C LEU A 134 1.51 6.76 0.18
N ILE A 135 2.36 6.39 -0.77
CA ILE A 135 2.64 7.19 -1.98
C ILE A 135 1.77 6.66 -3.11
N MET A 136 0.82 7.48 -3.57
CA MET A 136 0.05 7.14 -4.75
C MET A 136 0.94 7.20 -6.00
N THR A 137 0.95 6.10 -6.73
CA THR A 137 1.75 5.95 -7.96
C THR A 137 0.89 6.00 -9.23
N VAL A 138 -0.39 6.29 -9.04
CA VAL A 138 -1.40 6.67 -10.04
C VAL A 138 -2.29 7.76 -9.47
N ASN A 139 -3.15 8.40 -10.28
CA ASN A 139 -4.21 9.23 -9.72
C ASN A 139 -5.25 8.34 -9.03
N PRO A 140 -5.61 8.59 -7.75
CA PRO A 140 -6.57 7.75 -7.04
C PRO A 140 -7.95 7.75 -7.70
N GLY A 141 -8.70 6.63 -7.52
CA GLY A 141 -10.09 6.51 -7.97
C GLY A 141 -10.40 5.29 -8.83
N PHE A 142 -9.44 4.73 -9.57
CA PHE A 142 -9.66 3.55 -10.42
C PHE A 142 -8.48 2.59 -10.38
N GLY A 143 -8.78 1.30 -10.46
CA GLY A 143 -7.77 0.26 -10.68
C GLY A 143 -7.28 0.18 -12.13
N GLY A 144 -6.18 -0.54 -12.37
CA GLY A 144 -5.68 -0.85 -13.72
C GLY A 144 -5.01 0.33 -14.45
N GLN A 145 -4.66 1.40 -13.76
CA GLN A 145 -3.97 2.55 -14.35
C GLN A 145 -2.47 2.29 -14.54
N SER A 146 -1.87 3.03 -15.47
CA SER A 146 -0.43 3.00 -15.71
C SER A 146 0.34 3.69 -14.59
N PHE A 147 1.41 3.06 -14.13
CA PHE A 147 2.34 3.58 -13.15
C PHE A 147 2.94 4.93 -13.57
N ILE A 148 3.03 5.90 -12.67
CA ILE A 148 3.66 7.20 -12.89
C ILE A 148 5.16 7.11 -12.53
N PRO A 149 6.10 7.15 -13.49
CA PRO A 149 7.53 6.91 -13.23
C PRO A 149 8.16 7.85 -12.20
N HIS A 150 7.71 9.11 -12.12
CA HIS A 150 8.20 10.09 -11.15
C HIS A 150 7.98 9.66 -9.68
N SER A 151 7.03 8.76 -9.43
CA SER A 151 6.78 8.23 -8.08
C SER A 151 7.98 7.52 -7.48
N LEU A 152 8.91 6.98 -8.29
CA LEU A 152 10.16 6.40 -7.80
C LEU A 152 11.03 7.42 -7.07
N GLU A 153 11.10 8.66 -7.57
CA GLU A 153 11.85 9.73 -6.89
C GLU A 153 11.18 10.10 -5.56
N LYS A 154 9.84 10.20 -5.54
CA LYS A 154 9.10 10.46 -4.30
C LYS A 154 9.36 9.40 -3.23
N VAL A 155 9.44 8.12 -3.61
CA VAL A 155 9.81 7.02 -2.68
C VAL A 155 11.22 7.24 -2.13
N ARG A 156 12.20 7.58 -2.98
CA ARG A 156 13.59 7.85 -2.56
C ARG A 156 13.68 9.05 -1.62
N GLU A 157 12.97 10.12 -1.91
CA GLU A 157 12.91 11.34 -1.08
C GLU A 157 12.28 11.03 0.27
N MET A 158 11.13 10.34 0.28
CA MET A 158 10.48 9.90 1.52
C MET A 158 11.40 9.02 2.37
N LYS A 159 12.14 8.07 1.76
CA LYS A 159 13.10 7.21 2.47
C LYS A 159 14.19 8.03 3.16
N LYS A 160 14.69 9.10 2.50
CA LYS A 160 15.66 10.02 3.09
C LYS A 160 15.06 10.80 4.28
N MET A 161 13.83 11.30 4.12
CA MET A 161 13.13 12.03 5.19
C MET A 161 12.90 11.13 6.43
N ILE A 162 12.44 9.90 6.21
CA ILE A 162 12.24 8.93 7.30
C ILE A 162 13.54 8.66 8.04
N ALA A 163 14.66 8.47 7.32
CA ALA A 163 15.96 8.25 7.94
C ALA A 163 16.38 9.39 8.88
N GLN A 164 15.98 10.64 8.60
CA GLN A 164 16.27 11.81 9.45
C GLN A 164 15.45 11.82 10.75
N THR A 165 14.31 11.13 10.80
CA THR A 165 13.46 11.06 12.01
C THR A 165 14.03 10.13 13.07
N GLY A 166 14.90 9.20 12.71
CA GLY A 166 15.38 8.12 13.57
C GLY A 166 14.31 7.10 13.99
N LYS A 167 13.12 7.12 13.33
CA LYS A 167 12.00 6.20 13.59
C LYS A 167 11.83 5.19 12.47
N GLU A 168 11.24 4.07 12.80
CA GLU A 168 10.80 3.07 11.82
C GLU A 168 9.41 3.45 11.30
N ILE A 169 9.37 3.98 10.08
CA ILE A 169 8.15 4.35 9.36
C ILE A 169 8.21 3.65 8.01
N LEU A 170 7.16 2.91 7.66
CA LEU A 170 7.12 2.16 6.41
C LEU A 170 6.70 3.06 5.25
N ILE A 171 7.14 2.71 4.05
CA ILE A 171 6.69 3.33 2.80
C ILE A 171 5.84 2.32 2.05
N GLU A 172 4.59 2.66 1.86
CA GLU A 172 3.64 1.93 1.03
C GLU A 172 3.50 2.61 -0.32
N VAL A 173 3.29 1.82 -1.37
CA VAL A 173 3.06 2.32 -2.73
C VAL A 173 1.82 1.67 -3.31
N ASP A 174 0.93 2.47 -3.90
CA ASP A 174 -0.31 2.00 -4.52
C ASP A 174 -0.55 2.62 -5.88
N GLY A 175 -0.86 1.75 -6.84
CA GLY A 175 -1.27 2.10 -8.20
C GLY A 175 -0.30 1.65 -9.28
N GLY A 176 -0.79 0.80 -10.19
CA GLY A 176 -0.01 0.31 -11.32
C GLY A 176 1.20 -0.55 -10.95
N ILE A 177 1.19 -1.15 -9.76
CA ILE A 177 2.27 -2.03 -9.30
C ILE A 177 2.23 -3.35 -10.10
N SER A 178 3.37 -3.73 -10.65
CA SER A 178 3.54 -4.93 -11.47
C SER A 178 4.82 -5.68 -11.11
N LEU A 179 4.97 -6.91 -11.61
CA LEU A 179 6.21 -7.68 -11.46
C LEU A 179 7.42 -7.02 -12.11
N GLU A 180 7.19 -6.12 -13.08
CA GLU A 180 8.24 -5.41 -13.80
C GLU A 180 8.79 -4.23 -12.99
N ASN A 181 7.91 -3.44 -12.32
CA ASN A 181 8.33 -2.24 -11.60
C ASN A 181 8.57 -2.46 -10.09
N ALA A 182 8.05 -3.55 -9.51
CA ALA A 182 8.23 -3.87 -8.10
C ALA A 182 9.72 -3.90 -7.65
N PRO A 183 10.67 -4.48 -8.40
CA PRO A 183 12.09 -4.47 -8.02
C PRO A 183 12.66 -3.05 -7.87
N ALA A 184 12.32 -2.14 -8.78
CA ALA A 184 12.78 -0.75 -8.74
C ALA A 184 12.15 0.03 -7.57
N LEU A 185 10.89 -0.24 -7.23
CA LEU A 185 10.21 0.35 -6.07
C LEU A 185 10.82 -0.11 -4.74
N VAL A 186 11.13 -1.40 -4.62
CA VAL A 186 11.83 -1.94 -3.44
C VAL A 186 13.24 -1.35 -3.32
N GLU A 187 13.96 -1.18 -4.43
CA GLU A 187 15.26 -0.52 -4.45
C GLU A 187 15.19 0.96 -4.07
N ALA A 188 14.11 1.65 -4.47
CA ALA A 188 13.84 3.03 -4.07
C ALA A 188 13.52 3.17 -2.57
N GLY A 189 13.10 2.09 -1.90
CA GLY A 189 12.83 2.05 -0.47
C GLY A 189 11.37 1.77 -0.10
N ALA A 190 10.54 1.29 -1.03
CA ALA A 190 9.19 0.83 -0.71
C ALA A 190 9.25 -0.43 0.17
N ASP A 191 8.50 -0.41 1.26
CA ASP A 191 8.40 -1.50 2.23
C ASP A 191 7.13 -2.34 2.01
N ILE A 192 6.05 -1.73 1.45
CA ILE A 192 4.76 -2.36 1.21
C ILE A 192 4.35 -2.11 -0.25
N LEU A 193 3.96 -3.18 -0.95
CA LEU A 193 3.48 -3.14 -2.33
C LEU A 193 1.99 -3.44 -2.36
N VAL A 194 1.17 -2.44 -2.72
CA VAL A 194 -0.26 -2.64 -2.98
C VAL A 194 -0.45 -3.00 -4.44
N ALA A 195 -1.05 -4.15 -4.71
CA ALA A 195 -1.32 -4.60 -6.06
C ALA A 195 -2.74 -5.17 -6.18
N GLY A 196 -3.51 -4.65 -7.11
CA GLY A 196 -4.87 -5.10 -7.40
C GLY A 196 -4.91 -5.92 -8.68
N THR A 197 -5.05 -5.24 -9.81
CA THR A 197 -5.20 -5.84 -11.15
C THR A 197 -4.10 -6.87 -11.46
N THR A 198 -2.85 -6.57 -11.11
CA THR A 198 -1.72 -7.49 -11.31
C THR A 198 -1.95 -8.84 -10.62
N ILE A 199 -2.58 -8.85 -9.46
CA ILE A 199 -2.86 -10.09 -8.70
C ILE A 199 -4.15 -10.73 -9.19
N PHE A 200 -5.26 -10.00 -9.17
CA PHE A 200 -6.59 -10.59 -9.33
C PHE A 200 -6.99 -10.89 -10.77
N HIS A 201 -6.31 -10.29 -11.77
CA HIS A 201 -6.55 -10.60 -13.18
C HIS A 201 -5.56 -11.63 -13.75
N ASP A 202 -4.63 -12.15 -12.95
CA ASP A 202 -3.78 -13.26 -13.32
C ASP A 202 -4.50 -14.60 -13.11
N LYS A 203 -4.07 -15.63 -13.85
CA LYS A 203 -4.60 -17.00 -13.72
C LYS A 203 -4.21 -17.65 -12.39
N ASP A 204 -3.11 -17.25 -11.80
CA ASP A 204 -2.60 -17.71 -10.51
C ASP A 204 -2.24 -16.54 -9.59
N PRO A 205 -3.25 -15.95 -8.92
CA PRO A 205 -3.03 -14.84 -7.98
C PRO A 205 -2.02 -15.15 -6.87
N ARG A 206 -1.95 -16.40 -6.40
CA ARG A 206 -1.01 -16.79 -5.34
C ARG A 206 0.43 -16.75 -5.83
N GLN A 207 0.66 -17.19 -7.06
CA GLN A 207 1.99 -17.12 -7.67
C GLN A 207 2.44 -15.67 -7.87
N VAL A 208 1.54 -14.78 -8.28
CA VAL A 208 1.84 -13.35 -8.41
C VAL A 208 2.21 -12.73 -7.05
N ILE A 209 1.45 -13.03 -5.99
CA ILE A 209 1.77 -12.60 -4.63
C ILE A 209 3.15 -13.10 -4.21
N HIS A 210 3.46 -14.37 -4.46
CA HIS A 210 4.78 -14.96 -4.18
C HIS A 210 5.91 -14.21 -4.92
N LEU A 211 5.72 -13.90 -6.19
CA LEU A 211 6.71 -13.19 -7.00
C LEU A 211 6.91 -11.74 -6.52
N LEU A 212 5.82 -11.02 -6.18
CA LEU A 212 5.90 -9.68 -5.60
C LEU A 212 6.63 -9.72 -4.25
N LYS A 213 6.30 -10.68 -3.37
CA LYS A 213 6.96 -10.88 -2.08
C LYS A 213 8.46 -11.11 -2.21
N ASN A 214 8.87 -11.79 -3.25
CA ASN A 214 10.26 -12.10 -3.54
C ASN A 214 10.94 -11.11 -4.49
N SER A 215 10.32 -9.95 -4.74
CA SER A 215 10.94 -8.86 -5.50
C SER A 215 12.21 -8.39 -4.79
N LYS A 216 13.33 -8.47 -5.51
CA LYS A 216 14.65 -8.05 -5.01
C LYS A 216 15.10 -6.81 -5.77
N PRO A 217 15.84 -5.89 -5.10
CA PRO A 217 16.45 -4.76 -5.77
C PRO A 217 17.20 -5.17 -7.05
N GLU A 218 17.16 -4.34 -8.09
CA GLU A 218 17.87 -4.61 -9.35
C GLU A 218 19.38 -4.71 -9.15
N SER A 219 19.93 -3.96 -8.21
CA SER A 219 21.32 -4.02 -7.80
C SER A 219 21.75 -5.43 -7.38
N TRP A 220 20.87 -6.17 -6.71
CA TRP A 220 21.13 -7.56 -6.32
C TRP A 220 21.15 -8.52 -7.53
N ARG A 221 20.29 -8.28 -8.55
CA ARG A 221 20.32 -9.07 -9.80
C ARG A 221 21.63 -8.88 -10.55
N LYS A 222 22.13 -7.65 -10.63
CA LYS A 222 23.44 -7.35 -11.24
C LYS A 222 24.60 -7.98 -10.48
N ALA A 223 24.58 -7.91 -9.13
CA ALA A 223 25.60 -8.54 -8.29
C ALA A 223 25.62 -10.08 -8.45
N PHE A 224 24.46 -10.73 -8.48
CA PHE A 224 24.37 -12.18 -8.70
C PHE A 224 24.85 -12.61 -10.09
N LEU A 225 24.58 -11.84 -11.13
CA LEU A 225 25.10 -12.09 -12.48
C LEU A 225 26.62 -12.00 -12.51
N HIS A 226 27.22 -10.99 -11.89
CA HIS A 226 28.68 -10.84 -11.78
C HIS A 226 29.34 -11.98 -11.01
N ILE A 227 28.74 -12.40 -9.87
CA ILE A 227 29.24 -13.54 -9.08
C ILE A 227 29.14 -14.84 -9.88
N ARG A 228 28.03 -15.07 -10.58
CA ARG A 228 27.84 -16.25 -11.43
C ARG A 228 28.84 -16.30 -12.57
N ASP A 229 29.09 -15.17 -13.22
CA ASP A 229 30.01 -15.08 -14.34
C ASP A 229 31.48 -15.21 -13.85
N PHE A 230 31.80 -14.67 -12.65
CA PHE A 230 33.09 -14.85 -11.98
C PHE A 230 33.33 -16.31 -11.58
N MET A 231 32.29 -16.98 -10.99
CA MET A 231 32.39 -18.41 -10.66
C MET A 231 32.52 -19.30 -11.90
N ARG A 232 31.86 -18.94 -13.03
CA ARG A 232 32.06 -19.64 -14.30
C ARG A 232 33.49 -19.49 -14.82
N TRP A 233 34.11 -18.33 -14.65
CA TRP A 233 35.47 -18.09 -15.05
C TRP A 233 36.51 -18.84 -14.19
N LEU A 234 36.19 -19.11 -12.91
CA LEU A 234 37.05 -19.84 -11.96
C LEU A 234 37.01 -21.36 -12.15
N PHE A 235 35.97 -21.91 -12.77
CA PHE A 235 35.78 -23.36 -12.90
C PHE A 235 35.78 -23.87 -14.35
N PHE A 236 36.09 -23.04 -15.31
CA PHE A 236 36.35 -23.36 -16.72
C PHE A 236 37.56 -22.55 -17.26
#